data_7763a96802b7957224b6d9d1d23f74f1
#
_entry.id   7763a96802b7957224b6d9d1d23f74f1
#
_cell.length_a   1.000
_cell.length_b   1.000
_cell.length_c   1.000
_cell.angle_alpha   90.00
_cell.angle_beta   90.00
_cell.angle_gamma   90.00
#
_symmetry.space_group_name_H-M   'P 1'
#
loop_
_entity.id
_entity.type
_entity.pdbx_description
1 polymer ?
#
loop_
_entity_poly.entity_id
_entity_poly.type
_entity_poly.pdbx_seq_one_letter_code
_entity_poly.pdbx_strand_id
1 'polypeptide(L)'
;MLQLTKLVKSFRLPDGKSLSVLDIENFAMAAGEQTILLGESGGGKTTLLHCIAGIMQPTSGSIVLDGVEMTRLSEAGRDRVRAAKIGYVFQTFNLLPGFTALENVRLGMTFGDRKHDIERAKALLEHVGLGARLHHRPAQLSVGQQQRVAVARALANRPKLLLADEPTANIDPHNQQRIIDLIRESCREEQIALLMVTHSLQIAEQFQRVERLETLNRAILSPAATAD
;
A
#
# COMPACT_ATOMS: atom_id res chain seq x y z
N MET A 1 -9.85 4.95 -12.16
CA MET A 1 -9.45 5.36 -10.80
C MET A 1 -7.93 5.48 -10.70
N LEU A 2 -7.15 4.40 -10.85
CA LEU A 2 -5.70 4.44 -10.98
C LEU A 2 -5.29 4.14 -12.43
N GLN A 3 -4.37 4.94 -12.99
CA GLN A 3 -3.78 4.71 -14.31
C GLN A 3 -2.29 4.99 -14.26
N LEU A 4 -1.49 4.06 -14.77
CA LEU A 4 -0.06 4.17 -14.99
C LEU A 4 0.19 4.13 -16.48
N THR A 5 1.00 5.04 -17.01
CA THR A 5 1.32 5.09 -18.44
C THR A 5 2.82 5.32 -18.62
N LYS A 6 3.49 4.42 -19.31
CA LYS A 6 4.95 4.44 -19.62
C LYS A 6 5.79 4.74 -18.38
N LEU A 7 5.45 4.09 -17.26
CA LEU A 7 6.06 4.33 -15.96
C LEU A 7 7.44 3.67 -15.91
N VAL A 8 8.48 4.48 -15.78
CA VAL A 8 9.87 4.01 -15.62
C VAL A 8 10.42 4.50 -14.29
N LYS A 9 11.11 3.61 -13.57
CA LYS A 9 11.92 3.96 -12.41
C LYS A 9 13.28 3.31 -12.49
N SER A 10 14.31 4.16 -12.52
CA SER A 10 15.71 3.75 -12.47
C SER A 10 16.44 4.38 -11.30
N PHE A 11 17.44 3.70 -10.80
CA PHE A 11 18.33 4.18 -9.75
C PHE A 11 19.75 4.30 -10.30
N ARG A 12 20.45 5.33 -9.87
CA ARG A 12 21.86 5.48 -10.20
C ARG A 12 22.70 4.69 -9.20
N LEU A 13 23.52 3.78 -9.70
CA LEU A 13 24.43 2.98 -8.89
C LEU A 13 25.71 3.78 -8.56
N PRO A 14 26.48 3.39 -7.52
CA PRO A 14 27.73 4.05 -7.15
C PRO A 14 28.79 4.06 -8.27
N ASP A 15 28.76 3.05 -9.15
CA ASP A 15 29.63 2.95 -10.32
C ASP A 15 29.20 3.85 -11.51
N GLY A 16 28.14 4.64 -11.32
CA GLY A 16 27.58 5.54 -12.33
C GLY A 16 26.60 4.88 -13.30
N LYS A 17 26.44 3.56 -13.27
CA LYS A 17 25.45 2.84 -14.09
C LYS A 17 24.02 3.11 -13.62
N SER A 18 23.06 2.88 -14.51
CA SER A 18 21.63 2.99 -14.21
C SER A 18 21.03 1.60 -14.06
N LEU A 19 20.40 1.33 -12.93
CA LEU A 19 19.60 0.13 -12.70
C LEU A 19 18.12 0.46 -12.91
N SER A 20 17.52 -0.08 -13.98
CA SER A 20 16.07 0.02 -14.19
C SER A 20 15.36 -0.99 -13.30
N VAL A 21 14.46 -0.52 -12.45
CA VAL A 21 13.67 -1.36 -11.53
C VAL A 21 12.24 -1.50 -12.01
N LEU A 22 11.69 -0.46 -12.65
CA LEU A 22 10.35 -0.48 -13.24
C LEU A 22 10.39 0.01 -14.68
N ASP A 23 9.68 -0.70 -15.55
CA ASP A 23 9.33 -0.31 -16.91
C ASP A 23 7.94 -0.90 -17.23
N ILE A 24 6.90 -0.13 -16.94
CA ILE A 24 5.49 -0.54 -17.07
C ILE A 24 4.83 0.32 -18.13
N GLU A 25 4.44 -0.30 -19.25
CA GLU A 25 3.81 0.42 -20.37
C GLU A 25 2.45 0.98 -19.98
N ASN A 26 1.57 0.12 -19.47
CA ASN A 26 0.23 0.50 -19.04
C ASN A 26 -0.25 -0.39 -17.90
N PHE A 27 -0.89 0.22 -16.93
CA PHE A 27 -1.65 -0.47 -15.90
C PHE A 27 -2.82 0.41 -15.46
N ALA A 28 -3.99 -0.17 -15.26
CA ALA A 28 -5.17 0.58 -14.81
C ALA A 28 -6.02 -0.24 -13.85
N MET A 29 -6.68 0.45 -12.91
CA MET A 29 -7.67 -0.11 -12.00
C MET A 29 -8.92 0.76 -11.95
N ALA A 30 -10.08 0.12 -11.86
CA ALA A 30 -11.36 0.79 -11.62
C ALA A 30 -11.56 1.16 -10.14
N ALA A 31 -12.56 1.98 -9.84
CA ALA A 31 -12.96 2.26 -8.46
C ALA A 31 -13.54 0.99 -7.82
N GLY A 32 -13.21 0.75 -6.55
CA GLY A 32 -13.66 -0.44 -5.81
C GLY A 32 -13.06 -1.76 -6.27
N GLU A 33 -12.22 -1.76 -7.29
CA GLU A 33 -11.57 -2.99 -7.80
C GLU A 33 -10.51 -3.48 -6.83
N GLN A 34 -10.45 -4.81 -6.64
CA GLN A 34 -9.43 -5.46 -5.81
C GLN A 34 -8.50 -6.27 -6.70
N THR A 35 -7.25 -5.85 -6.77
CA THR A 35 -6.22 -6.46 -7.63
C THR A 35 -5.03 -6.92 -6.80
N ILE A 36 -4.56 -8.13 -7.08
CA ILE A 36 -3.27 -8.63 -6.60
C ILE A 36 -2.20 -8.41 -7.66
N LEU A 37 -1.07 -7.93 -7.21
CA LEU A 37 0.16 -7.95 -7.99
C LEU A 37 1.09 -9.01 -7.39
N LEU A 38 1.16 -10.15 -8.06
CA LEU A 38 1.99 -11.28 -7.69
C LEU A 38 3.40 -11.09 -8.26
N GLY A 39 4.44 -11.39 -7.49
CA GLY A 39 5.82 -11.35 -7.99
C GLY A 39 6.84 -11.74 -6.92
N GLU A 40 8.03 -12.12 -7.34
CA GLU A 40 9.12 -12.51 -6.47
C GLU A 40 9.70 -11.34 -5.67
N SER A 41 10.44 -11.65 -4.59
CA SER A 41 11.19 -10.66 -3.82
C SER A 41 12.24 -9.97 -4.70
N GLY A 42 12.38 -8.64 -4.56
CA GLY A 42 13.31 -7.86 -5.40
C GLY A 42 12.77 -7.43 -6.77
N GLY A 43 11.60 -7.91 -7.21
CA GLY A 43 11.01 -7.57 -8.51
C GLY A 43 10.49 -6.14 -8.65
N GLY A 44 10.65 -5.25 -7.65
CA GLY A 44 10.20 -3.86 -7.72
C GLY A 44 8.79 -3.59 -7.16
N LYS A 45 8.14 -4.57 -6.48
CA LYS A 45 6.79 -4.43 -5.90
C LYS A 45 6.66 -3.20 -5.01
N THR A 46 7.48 -3.09 -3.97
CA THR A 46 7.50 -1.95 -3.05
C THR A 46 7.83 -0.64 -3.76
N THR A 47 8.75 -0.67 -4.72
CA THR A 47 9.09 0.51 -5.55
C THR A 47 7.89 1.00 -6.34
N LEU A 48 7.12 0.09 -6.93
CA LEU A 48 5.89 0.44 -7.64
C LEU A 48 4.85 1.05 -6.71
N LEU A 49 4.59 0.43 -5.55
CA LEU A 49 3.67 1.01 -4.57
C LEU A 49 4.13 2.38 -4.07
N HIS A 50 5.43 2.58 -3.84
CA HIS A 50 5.97 3.89 -3.45
C HIS A 50 5.82 4.94 -4.55
N CYS A 51 5.96 4.57 -5.82
CA CYS A 51 5.69 5.48 -6.94
C CYS A 51 4.20 5.86 -6.98
N ILE A 52 3.29 4.88 -6.89
CA ILE A 52 1.84 5.11 -6.86
C ILE A 52 1.45 6.01 -5.67
N ALA A 53 2.02 5.75 -4.49
CA ALA A 53 1.78 6.55 -3.30
C ALA A 53 2.38 7.97 -3.37
N GLY A 54 3.20 8.27 -4.38
CA GLY A 54 3.91 9.55 -4.48
C GLY A 54 4.98 9.75 -3.41
N ILE A 55 5.40 8.67 -2.72
CA ILE A 55 6.55 8.64 -1.81
C ILE A 55 7.84 8.76 -2.62
N MET A 56 7.85 8.10 -3.78
CA MET A 56 8.97 8.10 -4.71
C MET A 56 8.52 8.64 -6.07
N GLN A 57 9.28 9.54 -6.66
CA GLN A 57 9.00 9.97 -8.03
C GLN A 57 9.53 8.94 -9.04
N PRO A 58 8.76 8.60 -10.08
CA PRO A 58 9.27 7.84 -11.21
C PRO A 58 10.32 8.66 -11.96
N THR A 59 11.16 7.99 -12.75
CA THR A 59 12.14 8.63 -13.65
C THR A 59 11.41 9.26 -14.85
N SER A 60 10.37 8.61 -15.36
CA SER A 60 9.49 9.10 -16.41
C SER A 60 8.12 8.42 -16.36
N GLY A 61 7.19 8.88 -17.17
CA GLY A 61 5.84 8.37 -17.26
C GLY A 61 4.85 9.13 -16.38
N SER A 62 3.62 8.64 -16.32
CA SER A 62 2.49 9.30 -15.65
C SER A 62 1.78 8.36 -14.69
N ILE A 63 1.37 8.90 -13.55
CA ILE A 63 0.52 8.25 -12.55
C ILE A 63 -0.68 9.15 -12.32
N VAL A 64 -1.87 8.68 -12.69
CA VAL A 64 -3.14 9.37 -12.44
C VAL A 64 -3.91 8.60 -11.38
N LEU A 65 -4.26 9.27 -10.28
CA LEU A 65 -5.08 8.73 -9.19
C LEU A 65 -6.32 9.59 -9.01
N ASP A 66 -7.49 8.99 -9.20
CA ASP A 66 -8.78 9.65 -9.04
C ASP A 66 -8.85 11.01 -9.77
N GLY A 67 -8.41 11.02 -11.04
CA GLY A 67 -8.35 12.20 -11.91
C GLY A 67 -7.20 13.16 -11.65
N VAL A 68 -6.34 12.89 -10.65
CA VAL A 68 -5.20 13.77 -10.30
C VAL A 68 -3.91 13.15 -10.82
N GLU A 69 -3.16 13.89 -11.64
CA GLU A 69 -1.85 13.44 -12.12
C GLU A 69 -0.76 13.69 -11.07
N MET A 70 -0.40 12.64 -10.34
CA MET A 70 0.54 12.66 -9.22
C MET A 70 1.94 13.12 -9.62
N THR A 71 2.38 12.73 -10.83
CA THR A 71 3.74 12.97 -11.31
C THR A 71 4.04 14.44 -11.61
N ARG A 72 2.99 15.26 -11.81
CA ARG A 72 3.13 16.71 -12.05
C ARG A 72 3.04 17.56 -10.79
N LEU A 73 2.67 16.95 -9.65
CA LEU A 73 2.51 17.70 -8.41
C LEU A 73 3.87 18.01 -7.76
N SER A 74 3.93 19.13 -7.04
CA SER A 74 5.00 19.38 -6.08
C SER A 74 4.96 18.35 -4.95
N GLU A 75 6.02 18.22 -4.16
CA GLU A 75 6.07 17.31 -3.01
C GLU A 75 4.90 17.55 -2.05
N ALA A 76 4.67 18.81 -1.66
CA ALA A 76 3.52 19.16 -0.81
C ALA A 76 2.16 18.84 -1.45
N GLY A 77 2.06 18.91 -2.79
CA GLY A 77 0.86 18.50 -3.54
C GLY A 77 0.64 16.99 -3.46
N ARG A 78 1.69 16.19 -3.67
CA ARG A 78 1.64 14.73 -3.53
C ARG A 78 1.26 14.32 -2.11
N ASP A 79 1.85 14.99 -1.09
CA ASP A 79 1.56 14.70 0.32
C ASP A 79 0.08 14.90 0.66
N ARG A 80 -0.54 15.99 0.16
CA ARG A 80 -1.98 16.24 0.34
C ARG A 80 -2.83 15.15 -0.32
N VAL A 81 -2.54 14.80 -1.58
CA VAL A 81 -3.29 13.75 -2.29
C VAL A 81 -3.10 12.41 -1.60
N ARG A 82 -1.88 12.05 -1.20
CA ARG A 82 -1.59 10.82 -0.45
C ARG A 82 -2.40 10.77 0.84
N ALA A 83 -2.35 11.81 1.65
CA ALA A 83 -3.07 11.87 2.93
C ALA A 83 -4.58 11.75 2.75
N ALA A 84 -5.15 12.33 1.69
CA ALA A 84 -6.58 12.33 1.45
C ALA A 84 -7.12 11.08 0.74
N LYS A 85 -6.33 10.49 -0.18
CA LYS A 85 -6.83 9.49 -1.12
C LYS A 85 -6.17 8.12 -1.02
N ILE A 86 -5.06 7.97 -0.30
CA ILE A 86 -4.30 6.71 -0.23
C ILE A 86 -4.21 6.23 1.21
N GLY A 87 -4.62 4.99 1.45
CA GLY A 87 -4.24 4.22 2.61
C GLY A 87 -3.05 3.33 2.29
N TYR A 88 -2.13 3.14 3.22
CA TYR A 88 -0.97 2.29 3.01
C TYR A 88 -0.79 1.32 4.19
N VAL A 89 -0.84 0.03 3.91
CA VAL A 89 -0.49 -1.06 4.83
C VAL A 89 0.90 -1.55 4.47
N PHE A 90 1.85 -1.28 5.34
CA PHE A 90 3.26 -1.65 5.14
C PHE A 90 3.54 -3.08 5.60
N GLN A 91 4.56 -3.69 5.05
CA GLN A 91 5.07 -5.01 5.45
C GLN A 91 5.50 -5.02 6.94
N THR A 92 6.10 -3.95 7.43
CA THR A 92 6.56 -3.75 8.81
C THR A 92 5.67 -2.74 9.52
N PHE A 93 4.48 -3.01 9.81
CA PHE A 93 3.42 -2.22 10.47
C PHE A 93 3.63 -0.68 10.58
N ASN A 94 4.85 -0.21 10.79
CA ASN A 94 5.26 1.20 10.93
C ASN A 94 4.40 1.95 11.96
N LEU A 95 4.07 1.28 13.07
CA LEU A 95 3.40 1.92 14.20
C LEU A 95 4.41 2.73 15.00
N LEU A 96 3.98 3.89 15.48
CA LEU A 96 4.79 4.68 16.40
C LEU A 96 4.76 4.04 17.80
N PRO A 97 5.92 3.59 18.33
CA PRO A 97 5.98 2.79 19.55
C PRO A 97 5.55 3.56 20.81
N GLY A 98 5.71 4.89 20.79
CA GLY A 98 5.28 5.77 21.88
C GLY A 98 3.77 6.03 21.93
N PHE A 99 3.03 5.72 20.86
CA PHE A 99 1.61 6.01 20.70
C PHE A 99 0.78 4.75 20.99
N THR A 100 -0.40 4.96 21.57
CA THR A 100 -1.42 3.91 21.72
C THR A 100 -1.99 3.48 20.36
N ALA A 101 -2.78 2.40 20.32
CA ALA A 101 -3.51 1.97 19.13
C ALA A 101 -4.40 3.09 18.59
N LEU A 102 -5.17 3.74 19.47
CA LEU A 102 -6.04 4.86 19.10
C LEU A 102 -5.26 6.04 18.52
N GLU A 103 -4.15 6.41 19.13
CA GLU A 103 -3.30 7.51 18.65
C GLU A 103 -2.64 7.18 17.31
N ASN A 104 -2.20 5.92 17.10
CA ASN A 104 -1.67 5.47 15.81
C ASN A 104 -2.73 5.58 14.69
N VAL A 105 -3.99 5.21 14.95
CA VAL A 105 -5.07 5.36 13.96
C VAL A 105 -5.37 6.83 13.70
N ARG A 106 -5.46 7.66 14.75
CA ARG A 106 -5.68 9.11 14.65
C ARG A 106 -4.57 9.83 13.87
N LEU A 107 -3.33 9.35 13.97
CA LEU A 107 -2.22 9.90 13.19
C LEU A 107 -2.50 9.81 11.68
N GLY A 108 -3.13 8.72 11.22
CA GLY A 108 -3.56 8.57 9.82
C GLY A 108 -4.51 9.67 9.36
N MET A 109 -5.21 10.34 10.29
CA MET A 109 -6.17 11.43 9.98
C MET A 109 -5.53 12.83 10.01
N THR A 110 -4.31 12.98 10.53
CA THR A 110 -3.73 14.29 10.87
C THR A 110 -3.58 15.22 9.67
N PHE A 111 -3.28 14.68 8.51
CA PHE A 111 -3.02 15.42 7.27
C PHE A 111 -4.16 15.36 6.25
N GLY A 112 -5.27 14.68 6.58
CA GLY A 112 -6.46 14.61 5.75
C GLY A 112 -7.49 15.69 6.09
N ASP A 113 -8.58 15.71 5.34
CA ASP A 113 -9.65 16.70 5.51
C ASP A 113 -10.48 16.52 6.79
N ARG A 114 -10.39 15.36 7.43
CA ARG A 114 -11.18 14.96 8.60
C ARG A 114 -10.31 14.85 9.86
N LYS A 115 -9.64 15.93 10.20
CA LYS A 115 -8.81 16.02 11.41
C LYS A 115 -9.62 15.71 12.66
N HIS A 116 -9.07 14.82 13.53
CA HIS A 116 -9.58 14.55 14.88
C HIS A 116 -10.92 13.81 15.00
N ASP A 117 -11.36 13.04 14.02
CA ASP A 117 -12.52 12.17 14.15
C ASP A 117 -12.21 10.96 15.07
N ILE A 118 -12.32 11.19 16.39
CA ILE A 118 -12.02 10.19 17.41
C ILE A 118 -13.00 9.02 17.33
N GLU A 119 -14.27 9.30 17.07
CA GLU A 119 -15.30 8.26 17.00
C GLU A 119 -15.06 7.34 15.79
N ARG A 120 -14.63 7.87 14.66
CA ARG A 120 -14.19 7.07 13.50
C ARG A 120 -12.98 6.20 13.88
N ALA A 121 -12.00 6.73 14.59
CA ALA A 121 -10.82 5.96 15.00
C ALA A 121 -11.18 4.82 15.95
N LYS A 122 -12.11 5.05 16.91
CA LYS A 122 -12.64 4.00 17.80
C LYS A 122 -13.41 2.94 17.01
N ALA A 123 -14.34 3.36 16.15
CA ALA A 123 -15.13 2.46 15.32
C ALA A 123 -14.24 1.56 14.43
N LEU A 124 -13.17 2.11 13.85
CA LEU A 124 -12.20 1.32 13.09
C LEU A 124 -11.47 0.29 13.97
N LEU A 125 -11.07 0.66 15.18
CA LEU A 125 -10.43 -0.28 16.10
C LEU A 125 -11.40 -1.35 16.60
N GLU A 126 -12.66 -1.03 16.79
CA GLU A 126 -13.72 -2.01 17.06
C GLU A 126 -13.93 -2.94 15.87
N HIS A 127 -14.02 -2.39 14.64
CA HIS A 127 -14.17 -3.16 13.41
C HIS A 127 -13.04 -4.18 13.21
N VAL A 128 -11.78 -3.80 13.53
CA VAL A 128 -10.64 -4.73 13.47
C VAL A 128 -10.51 -5.62 14.73
N GLY A 129 -11.50 -5.61 15.63
CA GLY A 129 -11.54 -6.45 16.84
C GLY A 129 -10.59 -6.00 17.95
N LEU A 130 -10.29 -4.70 18.04
CA LEU A 130 -9.37 -4.11 19.03
C LEU A 130 -10.06 -3.06 19.94
N GLY A 131 -11.39 -3.04 20.05
CA GLY A 131 -12.13 -2.10 20.88
C GLY A 131 -11.70 -2.10 22.35
N ALA A 132 -11.34 -3.27 22.92
CA ALA A 132 -10.81 -3.39 24.28
C ALA A 132 -9.31 -3.01 24.40
N ARG A 133 -8.64 -2.61 23.30
CA ARG A 133 -7.20 -2.36 23.23
C ARG A 133 -6.82 -0.94 22.79
N LEU A 134 -7.76 0.00 22.81
CA LEU A 134 -7.58 1.38 22.34
C LEU A 134 -6.34 2.07 22.92
N HIS A 135 -6.08 1.84 24.21
CA HIS A 135 -4.98 2.49 24.96
C HIS A 135 -3.70 1.66 25.06
N HIS A 136 -3.66 0.47 24.41
CA HIS A 136 -2.44 -0.34 24.37
C HIS A 136 -1.43 0.24 23.40
N ARG A 137 -0.15 0.21 23.77
CA ARG A 137 0.97 0.56 22.89
C ARG A 137 1.39 -0.66 22.08
N PRO A 138 2.10 -0.48 20.93
CA PRO A 138 2.54 -1.58 20.09
C PRO A 138 3.24 -2.71 20.85
N ALA A 139 4.10 -2.39 21.82
CA ALA A 139 4.79 -3.39 22.64
C ALA A 139 3.86 -4.28 23.50
N GLN A 140 2.61 -3.87 23.69
CA GLN A 140 1.59 -4.60 24.48
C GLN A 140 0.63 -5.38 23.56
N LEU A 141 0.85 -5.33 22.25
CA LEU A 141 0.01 -5.97 21.24
C LEU A 141 0.78 -7.11 20.56
N SER A 142 0.08 -8.21 20.26
CA SER A 142 0.64 -9.27 19.43
C SER A 142 0.92 -8.74 18.02
N VAL A 143 1.77 -9.44 17.25
CA VAL A 143 2.11 -9.11 15.86
C VAL A 143 0.85 -8.95 15.00
N GLY A 144 -0.10 -9.89 15.09
CA GLY A 144 -1.37 -9.79 14.37
C GLY A 144 -2.27 -8.64 14.86
N GLN A 145 -2.19 -8.25 16.15
CA GLN A 145 -2.90 -7.07 16.65
C GLN A 145 -2.26 -5.78 16.14
N GLN A 146 -0.94 -5.70 16.08
CA GLN A 146 -0.23 -4.56 15.49
C GLN A 146 -0.61 -4.38 14.01
N GLN A 147 -0.68 -5.47 13.25
CA GLN A 147 -1.12 -5.42 11.86
C GLN A 147 -2.55 -4.89 11.73
N ARG A 148 -3.47 -5.33 12.58
CA ARG A 148 -4.84 -4.80 12.59
C ARG A 148 -4.91 -3.31 12.92
N VAL A 149 -4.07 -2.80 13.81
CA VAL A 149 -3.92 -1.34 14.04
C VAL A 149 -3.42 -0.65 12.77
N ALA A 150 -2.43 -1.23 12.07
CA ALA A 150 -1.91 -0.66 10.82
C ALA A 150 -2.99 -0.62 9.71
N VAL A 151 -3.83 -1.65 9.60
CA VAL A 151 -4.98 -1.67 8.69
C VAL A 151 -6.00 -0.57 9.08
N ALA A 152 -6.39 -0.46 10.35
CA ALA A 152 -7.29 0.58 10.83
C ALA A 152 -6.75 1.99 10.54
N ARG A 153 -5.45 2.21 10.74
CA ARG A 153 -4.78 3.48 10.40
C ARG A 153 -4.85 3.79 8.92
N ALA A 154 -4.63 2.79 8.06
CA ALA A 154 -4.67 2.97 6.61
C ALA A 154 -6.07 3.33 6.10
N LEU A 155 -7.13 2.88 6.78
CA LEU A 155 -8.54 3.15 6.45
C LEU A 155 -9.05 4.48 7.06
N ALA A 156 -8.29 5.12 7.93
CA ALA A 156 -8.74 6.22 8.77
C ALA A 156 -9.35 7.39 8.00
N ASN A 157 -8.75 7.78 6.87
CA ASN A 157 -9.19 8.90 6.03
C ASN A 157 -10.20 8.52 4.93
N ARG A 158 -10.78 7.31 4.94
CA ARG A 158 -11.63 6.79 3.86
C ARG A 158 -10.95 6.96 2.48
N PRO A 159 -9.80 6.31 2.29
CA PRO A 159 -9.02 6.46 1.06
C PRO A 159 -9.81 5.98 -0.15
N LYS A 160 -9.42 6.42 -1.35
CA LYS A 160 -9.93 5.88 -2.61
C LYS A 160 -9.17 4.65 -3.07
N LEU A 161 -7.90 4.53 -2.62
CA LEU A 161 -7.00 3.43 -2.92
C LEU A 161 -6.32 2.97 -1.64
N LEU A 162 -6.43 1.69 -1.34
CA LEU A 162 -5.61 1.01 -0.33
C LEU A 162 -4.46 0.29 -1.03
N LEU A 163 -3.24 0.63 -0.66
CA LEU A 163 -2.02 -0.08 -1.06
C LEU A 163 -1.61 -1.00 0.08
N ALA A 164 -1.38 -2.27 -0.20
CA ALA A 164 -0.95 -3.25 0.80
C ALA A 164 0.32 -3.96 0.34
N ASP A 165 1.41 -3.73 1.05
CA ASP A 165 2.74 -4.28 0.74
C ASP A 165 3.00 -5.49 1.62
N GLU A 166 2.86 -6.70 1.07
CA GLU A 166 3.07 -7.98 1.76
C GLU A 166 2.43 -8.01 3.17
N PRO A 167 1.11 -7.71 3.30
CA PRO A 167 0.49 -7.40 4.59
C PRO A 167 0.47 -8.57 5.59
N THR A 168 0.87 -9.77 5.18
CA THR A 168 0.88 -10.97 6.00
C THR A 168 2.26 -11.61 6.16
N ALA A 169 3.33 -11.00 5.62
CA ALA A 169 4.67 -11.59 5.63
C ALA A 169 5.19 -11.90 7.05
N ASN A 170 4.82 -11.10 8.03
CA ASN A 170 5.25 -11.25 9.43
C ASN A 170 4.17 -11.88 10.33
N ILE A 171 3.10 -12.43 9.75
CA ILE A 171 1.96 -12.99 10.46
C ILE A 171 2.03 -14.52 10.43
N ASP A 172 1.75 -15.17 11.54
CA ASP A 172 1.63 -16.61 11.58
C ASP A 172 0.52 -17.14 10.63
N PRO A 173 0.68 -18.33 10.04
CA PRO A 173 -0.24 -18.84 9.02
C PRO A 173 -1.72 -18.88 9.44
N HIS A 174 -2.00 -19.14 10.73
CA HIS A 174 -3.37 -19.21 11.23
C HIS A 174 -4.08 -17.84 11.25
N ASN A 175 -3.32 -16.76 11.36
CA ASN A 175 -3.85 -15.39 11.39
C ASN A 175 -3.75 -14.67 10.05
N GLN A 176 -2.98 -15.18 9.07
CA GLN A 176 -2.84 -14.55 7.75
C GLN A 176 -4.19 -14.37 7.06
N GLN A 177 -5.00 -15.44 7.01
CA GLN A 177 -6.31 -15.39 6.35
C GLN A 177 -7.22 -14.32 6.95
N ARG A 178 -7.25 -14.21 8.27
CA ARG A 178 -8.05 -13.18 8.97
C ARG A 178 -7.66 -11.75 8.60
N ILE A 179 -6.36 -11.49 8.38
CA ILE A 179 -5.89 -10.18 7.95
C ILE A 179 -6.30 -9.89 6.49
N ILE A 180 -6.19 -10.90 5.62
CA ILE A 180 -6.61 -10.77 4.21
C ILE A 180 -8.12 -10.51 4.13
N ASP A 181 -8.93 -11.29 4.84
CA ASP A 181 -10.39 -11.13 4.86
C ASP A 181 -10.77 -9.75 5.39
N LEU A 182 -10.17 -9.31 6.49
CA LEU A 182 -10.37 -7.99 7.06
C LEU A 182 -10.09 -6.86 6.06
N ILE A 183 -8.96 -6.91 5.36
CA ILE A 183 -8.59 -5.92 4.35
C ILE A 183 -9.61 -5.92 3.20
N ARG A 184 -9.96 -7.09 2.68
CA ARG A 184 -10.89 -7.24 1.55
C ARG A 184 -12.29 -6.76 1.89
N GLU A 185 -12.80 -7.17 3.06
CA GLU A 185 -14.14 -6.79 3.53
C GLU A 185 -14.22 -5.29 3.77
N SER A 186 -13.26 -4.70 4.48
CA SER A 186 -13.20 -3.25 4.71
C SER A 186 -13.17 -2.45 3.39
N CYS A 187 -12.38 -2.91 2.41
CA CYS A 187 -12.33 -2.26 1.10
C CYS A 187 -13.67 -2.37 0.35
N ARG A 188 -14.34 -3.52 0.44
CA ARG A 188 -15.64 -3.75 -0.21
C ARG A 188 -16.73 -2.88 0.42
N GLU A 189 -16.80 -2.83 1.75
CA GLU A 189 -17.80 -2.05 2.49
C GLU A 189 -17.68 -0.56 2.24
N GLU A 190 -16.47 -0.03 2.19
CA GLU A 190 -16.20 1.40 1.97
C GLU A 190 -15.96 1.75 0.48
N GLN A 191 -16.14 0.79 -0.45
CA GLN A 191 -15.94 0.98 -1.90
C GLN A 191 -14.53 1.51 -2.25
N ILE A 192 -13.51 1.03 -1.51
CA ILE A 192 -12.10 1.37 -1.69
C ILE A 192 -11.48 0.41 -2.69
N ALA A 193 -10.74 0.91 -3.67
CA ALA A 193 -9.92 0.06 -4.53
C ALA A 193 -8.72 -0.49 -3.75
N LEU A 194 -8.39 -1.75 -3.95
CA LEU A 194 -7.28 -2.44 -3.28
C LEU A 194 -6.24 -2.87 -4.30
N LEU A 195 -5.01 -2.40 -4.15
CA LEU A 195 -3.84 -2.97 -4.81
C LEU A 195 -2.95 -3.60 -3.74
N MET A 196 -2.94 -4.93 -3.69
CA MET A 196 -2.10 -5.69 -2.76
C MET A 196 -0.97 -6.37 -3.54
N VAL A 197 0.25 -6.25 -3.05
CA VAL A 197 1.38 -7.01 -3.57
C VAL A 197 1.71 -8.16 -2.64
N THR A 198 2.00 -9.33 -3.20
CA THR A 198 2.39 -10.52 -2.46
C THR A 198 3.18 -11.48 -3.33
N HIS A 199 3.94 -12.37 -2.71
CA HIS A 199 4.56 -13.54 -3.35
C HIS A 199 3.77 -14.83 -3.12
N SER A 200 2.70 -14.80 -2.31
CA SER A 200 1.88 -15.98 -1.97
C SER A 200 0.84 -16.27 -3.04
N LEU A 201 0.99 -17.39 -3.74
CA LEU A 201 0.00 -17.90 -4.69
C LEU A 201 -1.33 -18.20 -4.00
N GLN A 202 -1.31 -18.76 -2.80
CA GLN A 202 -2.52 -19.09 -2.03
C GLN A 202 -3.38 -17.86 -1.73
N ILE A 203 -2.75 -16.70 -1.48
CA ILE A 203 -3.48 -15.44 -1.30
C ILE A 203 -3.98 -14.94 -2.66
N ALA A 204 -3.15 -15.01 -3.70
CA ALA A 204 -3.50 -14.51 -5.02
C ALA A 204 -4.74 -15.22 -5.61
N GLU A 205 -4.86 -16.54 -5.44
CA GLU A 205 -5.98 -17.35 -5.92
C GLU A 205 -7.36 -16.95 -5.34
N GLN A 206 -7.38 -16.17 -4.27
CA GLN A 206 -8.60 -15.68 -3.65
C GLN A 206 -9.18 -14.41 -4.32
N PHE A 207 -8.44 -13.83 -5.27
CA PHE A 207 -8.83 -12.59 -5.93
C PHE A 207 -9.22 -12.83 -7.38
N GLN A 208 -10.20 -12.06 -7.86
CA GLN A 208 -10.67 -12.18 -9.24
C GLN A 208 -9.64 -11.65 -10.25
N ARG A 209 -8.86 -10.64 -9.86
CA ARG A 209 -7.84 -10.06 -10.72
C ARG A 209 -6.45 -10.24 -10.09
N VAL A 210 -5.64 -11.00 -10.80
CA VAL A 210 -4.24 -11.25 -10.46
C VAL A 210 -3.37 -10.86 -11.64
N GLU A 211 -2.48 -9.91 -11.42
CA GLU A 211 -1.46 -9.52 -12.38
C GLU A 211 -0.09 -10.06 -11.92
N ARG A 212 0.71 -10.52 -12.86
CA ARG A 212 2.09 -10.94 -12.57
C ARG A 212 3.03 -9.78 -12.85
N LEU A 213 3.83 -9.40 -11.86
CA LEU A 213 4.76 -8.29 -12.01
C LEU A 213 5.80 -8.58 -13.10
N GLU A 214 6.22 -9.83 -13.26
CA GLU A 214 7.16 -10.26 -14.29
C GLU A 214 6.61 -10.01 -15.71
N THR A 215 5.30 -10.13 -15.90
CA THR A 215 4.66 -9.86 -17.18
C THR A 215 4.41 -8.35 -17.40
N LEU A 216 4.11 -7.64 -16.31
CA LEU A 216 3.78 -6.22 -16.35
C LEU A 216 5.03 -5.34 -16.46
N ASN A 217 6.13 -5.74 -15.82
CA ASN A 217 7.37 -4.97 -15.68
C ASN A 217 8.46 -5.47 -16.63
N ARG A 218 8.67 -4.77 -17.72
CA ARG A 218 9.68 -5.10 -18.74
C ARG A 218 11.13 -5.04 -18.22
N ALA A 219 11.38 -4.29 -17.15
CA ALA A 219 12.72 -4.19 -16.55
C ALA A 219 13.19 -5.57 -16.00
N ILE A 220 12.26 -6.45 -15.61
CA ILE A 220 12.58 -7.81 -15.15
C ILE A 220 12.95 -8.72 -16.35
N LEU A 221 12.33 -8.49 -17.50
CA LEU A 221 12.54 -9.29 -18.71
C LEU A 221 13.84 -8.94 -19.44
N SER A 222 14.38 -7.77 -19.16
CA SER A 222 15.68 -7.33 -19.69
C SER A 222 16.73 -7.49 -18.59
N PRO A 223 17.42 -8.63 -18.46
CA PRO A 223 18.54 -8.71 -17.54
C PRO A 223 19.48 -7.58 -17.92
N ALA A 224 19.75 -6.66 -16.98
CA ALA A 224 20.81 -5.68 -17.15
C ALA A 224 22.03 -6.46 -17.68
N ALA A 225 22.52 -6.06 -18.84
CA ALA A 225 23.70 -6.66 -19.41
C ALA A 225 24.74 -6.74 -18.28
N THR A 226 24.98 -7.96 -17.80
CA THR A 226 26.16 -8.27 -17.02
C THR A 226 27.32 -7.94 -17.96
N ALA A 227 27.77 -6.70 -17.86
CA ALA A 227 29.00 -6.31 -18.51
C ALA A 227 30.11 -7.02 -17.75
N ASP A 228 30.78 -7.91 -18.47
CA ASP A 228 32.08 -8.47 -18.17
C ASP A 228 33.08 -7.39 -17.73
#